data_21866e49ba3a89412af2cfbae3d393f1
#
_entry.id   21866e49ba3a89412af2cfbae3d393f1
#
_cell.length_a   1.000
_cell.length_b   1.000
_cell.length_c   1.000
_cell.angle_alpha   90.00
_cell.angle_beta   90.00
_cell.angle_gamma   90.00
#
_symmetry.space_group_name_H-M   'P 1'
#
loop_
_entity.id
_entity.type
_entity.pdbx_description
1 polymer ?
#
loop_
_entity_poly.entity_id
_entity_poly.type
_entity_poly.pdbx_seq_one_letter_code
_entity_poly.pdbx_strand_id
1 'polypeptide(L)'
;MDEIVKHINDTNASYRQPGAGDAKNTDLFLDSDQYQLFEGYGDQITVRYNKENLTKAVLFIASILPRKFDQSATHELVRFSKEFVYDQLALLDALFVVEGKQTNTFTQIWNARKDVPKKNGEIDKRFYFNGLLKDVVYTNHEGKIVRTKFTIRNYLAGGYSNLHIIKGFDGIFDIHIENTTKAFDDKKEIGLEEIYVPPINQHTLQQIFYGAPGTGKSHTIKEQTSGEDVVRTTFHPDSDYSTFVGAYKPTTKSVPVTTVIGTKAVPVEGADGKPMTEEKIVYEFVSQAFLQAYIEAWRKYNQLAVGETPKEEYLIIEEINRGNCAQIFGDLFQLLDRGDHGFSEYPIKADADMKKQLQKAFNGIVIPQEKEINAIFKDEDDMVSQVLNGEILLLPSNLYIWATMNTSDQSLFPIDSAFKRRWDWTYVPISDAGENWTIDVNGNKYDWWQFLEKINEHIYGATYSEDKKLGYFFCKAENGVITAEKFVSKVVFYLWNDVFKDSEFDGNALQDVEDGKLTFDKFYITENGKTKVNEEKIERFLGNLGLSPINDTEVDDEEE
;
A
#
# COMPACT_ATOMS: atom_id res chain seq x y z
N MET A 1 -27.11 -9.83 28.89
CA MET A 1 -25.62 -9.96 28.71
C MET A 1 -25.33 -9.77 27.25
N ASP A 2 -24.51 -8.79 26.92
CA ASP A 2 -24.26 -8.46 25.52
C ASP A 2 -22.84 -8.86 25.07
N GLU A 3 -22.04 -9.40 26.02
CA GLU A 3 -20.66 -9.80 25.77
C GLU A 3 -20.28 -11.03 26.62
N ILE A 4 -19.47 -11.91 26.02
CA ILE A 4 -18.74 -12.98 26.68
C ILE A 4 -17.24 -12.68 26.56
N VAL A 5 -16.53 -12.67 27.69
CA VAL A 5 -15.06 -12.61 27.73
C VAL A 5 -14.54 -13.93 28.28
N LYS A 6 -13.67 -14.59 27.51
CA LYS A 6 -13.04 -15.85 27.92
C LYS A 6 -11.53 -15.78 27.87
N HIS A 7 -10.89 -16.09 28.99
CA HIS A 7 -9.46 -16.36 29.03
C HIS A 7 -9.15 -17.67 28.27
N ILE A 8 -8.20 -17.58 27.36
CA ILE A 8 -7.78 -18.73 26.57
C ILE A 8 -6.64 -19.46 27.28
N ASN A 9 -6.89 -20.73 27.60
CA ASN A 9 -5.88 -21.61 28.18
C ASN A 9 -5.15 -22.41 27.09
N ASP A 10 -4.04 -23.04 27.48
CA ASP A 10 -3.18 -23.82 26.58
C ASP A 10 -3.93 -24.92 25.80
N THR A 11 -4.99 -25.49 26.39
CA THR A 11 -5.79 -26.52 25.72
C THR A 11 -6.70 -25.99 24.61
N ASN A 12 -6.99 -24.71 24.60
CA ASN A 12 -7.85 -24.05 23.63
C ASN A 12 -7.08 -23.37 22.49
N ALA A 13 -5.82 -23.01 22.72
CA ALA A 13 -4.98 -22.38 21.73
C ALA A 13 -4.30 -23.40 20.80
N SER A 14 -3.95 -22.99 19.60
CA SER A 14 -3.02 -23.77 18.76
C SER A 14 -1.60 -23.71 19.31
N TYR A 15 -1.31 -22.73 20.15
CA TYR A 15 0.01 -22.43 20.70
C TYR A 15 -0.01 -22.60 22.21
N ARG A 16 0.93 -23.39 22.72
CA ARG A 16 0.95 -23.87 24.10
C ARG A 16 2.29 -23.61 24.76
N GLN A 17 2.24 -23.50 26.08
CA GLN A 17 3.47 -23.41 26.87
C GLN A 17 4.23 -24.75 26.88
N PRO A 18 5.55 -24.74 27.09
CA PRO A 18 6.35 -25.94 27.21
C PRO A 18 5.79 -26.88 28.30
N GLY A 19 5.67 -28.18 27.99
CA GLY A 19 5.13 -29.18 28.88
C GLY A 19 3.61 -29.32 28.91
N ALA A 20 2.85 -28.47 28.22
CA ALA A 20 1.42 -28.66 28.02
C ALA A 20 1.15 -29.83 27.07
N GLY A 21 0.27 -30.75 27.43
CA GLY A 21 -0.10 -31.88 26.57
C GLY A 21 -0.79 -31.47 25.27
N ASP A 22 -1.15 -32.43 24.39
CA ASP A 22 -1.78 -32.13 23.09
C ASP A 22 -3.07 -31.31 23.22
N ALA A 23 -3.22 -30.24 22.40
CA ALA A 23 -4.44 -29.44 22.35
C ALA A 23 -5.57 -30.27 21.73
N LYS A 24 -6.45 -30.75 22.57
CA LYS A 24 -7.56 -31.63 22.17
C LYS A 24 -8.85 -30.86 21.89
N ASN A 25 -8.97 -29.63 22.39
CA ASN A 25 -10.24 -28.89 22.39
C ASN A 25 -10.29 -27.90 21.23
N THR A 26 -11.15 -28.17 20.25
CA THR A 26 -11.48 -27.28 19.13
C THR A 26 -12.63 -26.32 19.48
N ASP A 27 -13.04 -26.29 20.73
CA ASP A 27 -14.22 -25.58 21.23
C ASP A 27 -13.97 -24.94 22.59
N LEU A 28 -14.63 -23.83 22.82
CA LEU A 28 -14.60 -23.06 24.05
C LEU A 28 -15.85 -23.41 24.88
N PHE A 29 -15.66 -23.89 26.10
CA PHE A 29 -16.76 -24.17 27.01
C PHE A 29 -17.48 -22.87 27.41
N LEU A 30 -18.82 -22.90 27.37
CA LEU A 30 -19.69 -21.80 27.79
C LEU A 30 -20.45 -22.19 29.07
N ASP A 31 -20.41 -21.34 30.08
CA ASP A 31 -21.21 -21.49 31.27
C ASP A 31 -22.70 -21.20 31.00
N SER A 32 -23.58 -21.62 31.90
CA SER A 32 -25.03 -21.47 31.76
C SER A 32 -25.48 -20.03 31.46
N ASP A 33 -24.82 -19.05 32.03
CA ASP A 33 -25.16 -17.64 31.85
C ASP A 33 -24.61 -17.11 30.50
N GLN A 34 -23.51 -17.67 30.02
CA GLN A 34 -22.84 -17.23 28.78
C GLN A 34 -23.56 -17.73 27.55
N TYR A 35 -24.05 -18.95 27.52
CA TYR A 35 -24.74 -19.43 26.32
C TYR A 35 -26.08 -18.74 26.07
N GLN A 36 -26.66 -18.05 27.07
CA GLN A 36 -27.84 -17.20 26.89
C GLN A 36 -27.63 -16.12 25.85
N LEU A 37 -26.39 -15.70 25.59
CA LEU A 37 -26.06 -14.76 24.51
C LEU A 37 -26.53 -15.28 23.13
N PHE A 38 -26.55 -16.60 22.95
CA PHE A 38 -26.97 -17.27 21.72
C PHE A 38 -28.43 -17.74 21.73
N GLU A 39 -29.20 -17.36 22.76
CA GLU A 39 -30.61 -17.73 22.86
C GLU A 39 -31.43 -17.13 21.72
N GLY A 40 -32.26 -17.95 21.09
CA GLY A 40 -33.03 -17.56 19.90
C GLY A 40 -32.31 -17.76 18.56
N TYR A 41 -31.00 -18.08 18.59
CA TYR A 41 -30.25 -18.44 17.40
C TYR A 41 -30.22 -19.96 17.23
N GLY A 42 -30.31 -20.43 15.98
CA GLY A 42 -30.11 -21.84 15.65
C GLY A 42 -28.65 -22.27 15.79
N ASP A 43 -28.26 -23.32 15.04
CA ASP A 43 -26.87 -23.83 15.04
C ASP A 43 -25.89 -22.91 14.34
N GLN A 44 -26.39 -21.99 13.52
CA GLN A 44 -25.61 -21.05 12.72
C GLN A 44 -25.88 -19.62 13.21
N ILE A 45 -24.80 -18.87 13.31
CA ILE A 45 -24.80 -17.44 13.64
C ILE A 45 -24.01 -16.68 12.58
N THR A 46 -24.29 -15.39 12.44
CA THR A 46 -23.44 -14.49 11.68
C THR A 46 -22.41 -13.87 12.63
N VAL A 47 -21.13 -14.01 12.29
CA VAL A 47 -20.02 -13.40 13.03
C VAL A 47 -19.34 -12.33 12.20
N ARG A 48 -18.81 -11.33 12.87
CA ARG A 48 -17.98 -10.30 12.27
C ARG A 48 -16.58 -10.37 12.83
N TYR A 49 -15.58 -10.50 11.95
CA TYR A 49 -14.17 -10.43 12.31
C TYR A 49 -13.58 -9.10 11.85
N ASN A 50 -12.63 -8.59 12.61
CA ASN A 50 -11.82 -7.44 12.24
C ASN A 50 -10.45 -7.94 11.77
N LYS A 51 -10.09 -7.64 10.51
CA LYS A 51 -8.81 -8.07 9.91
C LYS A 51 -7.61 -7.53 10.68
N GLU A 52 -7.64 -6.25 11.04
CA GLU A 52 -6.57 -5.62 11.81
C GLU A 52 -6.36 -6.29 13.17
N ASN A 53 -7.46 -6.59 13.89
CA ASN A 53 -7.40 -7.29 15.16
C ASN A 53 -6.76 -8.69 15.02
N LEU A 54 -7.15 -9.46 13.99
CA LEU A 54 -6.56 -10.77 13.73
C LEU A 54 -5.09 -10.66 13.31
N THR A 55 -4.73 -9.66 12.52
CA THR A 55 -3.34 -9.37 12.17
C THR A 55 -2.50 -9.07 13.43
N LYS A 56 -2.97 -8.18 14.30
CA LYS A 56 -2.31 -7.88 15.58
C LYS A 56 -2.16 -9.14 16.45
N ALA A 57 -3.14 -10.03 16.45
CA ALA A 57 -3.07 -11.28 17.18
C ALA A 57 -1.98 -12.23 16.66
N VAL A 58 -1.84 -12.39 15.33
CA VAL A 58 -0.76 -13.18 14.74
C VAL A 58 0.60 -12.59 15.09
N LEU A 59 0.76 -11.27 14.99
CA LEU A 59 2.01 -10.57 15.31
C LEU A 59 2.38 -10.72 16.78
N PHE A 60 1.40 -10.57 17.68
CA PHE A 60 1.61 -10.80 19.11
C PHE A 60 2.11 -12.22 19.36
N ILE A 61 1.48 -13.24 18.78
CA ILE A 61 1.91 -14.64 18.90
C ILE A 61 3.35 -14.78 18.41
N ALA A 62 3.67 -14.25 17.24
CA ALA A 62 5.02 -14.31 16.68
C ALA A 62 6.05 -13.65 17.61
N SER A 63 5.70 -12.57 18.29
CA SER A 63 6.59 -11.85 19.21
C SER A 63 6.91 -12.62 20.50
N ILE A 64 5.96 -13.39 21.04
CA ILE A 64 6.14 -14.12 22.29
C ILE A 64 6.74 -15.50 22.12
N LEU A 65 6.69 -16.05 20.91
CA LEU A 65 7.03 -17.45 20.62
C LEU A 65 8.49 -17.84 20.88
N PRO A 66 9.49 -17.11 20.42
CA PRO A 66 10.89 -17.54 20.59
C PRO A 66 11.32 -17.71 22.03
N ARG A 67 10.55 -17.16 22.97
CA ARG A 67 10.91 -17.07 24.39
C ARG A 67 10.20 -18.06 25.30
N LYS A 68 9.01 -18.55 24.88
CA LYS A 68 8.13 -19.31 25.77
C LYS A 68 7.85 -20.73 25.35
N PHE A 69 8.13 -21.08 24.12
CA PHE A 69 7.88 -22.42 23.61
C PHE A 69 9.19 -23.19 23.53
N ASP A 70 9.21 -24.36 24.15
CA ASP A 70 10.38 -25.25 24.15
C ASP A 70 10.76 -25.61 22.72
N GLN A 71 11.96 -25.25 22.31
CA GLN A 71 12.51 -25.57 21.00
C GLN A 71 12.71 -27.08 20.77
N SER A 72 12.57 -27.91 21.80
CA SER A 72 12.64 -29.36 21.72
C SER A 72 11.35 -30.03 21.21
N ALA A 73 10.23 -29.32 21.17
CA ALA A 73 8.96 -29.83 20.67
C ALA A 73 8.90 -29.77 19.13
N THR A 74 9.39 -30.81 18.49
CA THR A 74 9.63 -30.93 17.04
C THR A 74 8.41 -30.68 16.14
N HIS A 75 7.19 -30.70 16.65
CA HIS A 75 5.97 -30.53 15.84
C HIS A 75 5.43 -29.10 15.81
N GLU A 76 5.87 -28.22 16.69
CA GLU A 76 5.30 -26.90 16.85
C GLU A 76 6.21 -25.76 16.39
N LEU A 77 7.50 -25.96 16.31
CA LEU A 77 8.46 -25.01 15.76
C LEU A 77 8.17 -24.62 14.31
N VAL A 78 7.66 -25.55 13.51
CA VAL A 78 7.27 -25.29 12.12
C VAL A 78 6.07 -24.35 12.02
N ARG A 79 5.26 -24.22 13.07
CA ARG A 79 4.05 -23.39 13.07
C ARG A 79 4.33 -21.90 13.34
N PHE A 80 5.55 -21.58 13.73
CA PHE A 80 5.90 -20.25 14.23
C PHE A 80 7.04 -19.58 13.48
N SER A 81 7.47 -20.18 12.39
CA SER A 81 8.43 -19.58 11.50
C SER A 81 7.85 -18.31 10.85
N LYS A 82 8.70 -17.48 10.26
CA LYS A 82 8.27 -16.35 9.43
C LYS A 82 7.30 -16.80 8.34
N GLU A 83 7.54 -17.99 7.78
CA GLU A 83 6.70 -18.63 6.77
C GLU A 83 5.28 -18.87 7.29
N PHE A 84 5.15 -19.30 8.53
CA PHE A 84 3.82 -19.46 9.14
C PHE A 84 3.09 -18.13 9.29
N VAL A 85 3.78 -17.09 9.77
CA VAL A 85 3.17 -15.75 9.89
C VAL A 85 2.75 -15.24 8.52
N TYR A 86 3.62 -15.35 7.52
CA TYR A 86 3.29 -15.01 6.14
C TYR A 86 2.04 -15.75 5.65
N ASP A 87 1.98 -17.06 5.86
CA ASP A 87 0.85 -17.88 5.45
C ASP A 87 -0.45 -17.48 6.16
N GLN A 88 -0.38 -17.12 7.45
CA GLN A 88 -1.57 -16.64 8.18
C GLN A 88 -2.04 -15.26 7.66
N LEU A 89 -1.14 -14.37 7.31
CA LEU A 89 -1.51 -13.07 6.73
C LEU A 89 -2.11 -13.24 5.33
N ALA A 90 -1.50 -14.06 4.47
CA ALA A 90 -2.04 -14.39 3.15
C ALA A 90 -3.43 -15.06 3.24
N LEU A 91 -3.62 -15.92 4.26
CA LEU A 91 -4.92 -16.51 4.56
C LEU A 91 -5.94 -15.45 4.97
N LEU A 92 -5.55 -14.48 5.81
CA LEU A 92 -6.44 -13.37 6.19
C LEU A 92 -6.81 -12.51 4.98
N ASP A 93 -5.87 -12.18 4.11
CA ASP A 93 -6.14 -11.44 2.90
C ASP A 93 -7.22 -12.12 2.05
N ALA A 94 -7.08 -13.43 1.86
CA ALA A 94 -8.05 -14.22 1.12
C ALA A 94 -9.38 -14.41 1.88
N LEU A 95 -9.37 -14.49 3.22
CA LEU A 95 -10.57 -14.63 4.04
C LEU A 95 -11.52 -13.46 3.88
N PHE A 96 -10.99 -12.24 3.89
CA PHE A 96 -11.78 -11.01 3.84
C PHE A 96 -12.22 -10.60 2.42
N VAL A 97 -11.92 -11.41 1.41
CA VAL A 97 -12.39 -11.20 0.03
C VAL A 97 -13.35 -12.33 -0.40
N VAL A 98 -14.53 -11.98 -0.86
CA VAL A 98 -15.53 -12.91 -1.43
C VAL A 98 -15.98 -12.37 -2.78
N GLU A 99 -15.77 -13.16 -3.83
CA GLU A 99 -16.15 -12.77 -5.22
C GLU A 99 -15.62 -11.39 -5.61
N GLY A 100 -14.36 -11.08 -5.21
CA GLY A 100 -13.71 -9.79 -5.48
C GLY A 100 -14.19 -8.61 -4.61
N LYS A 101 -15.11 -8.83 -3.66
CA LYS A 101 -15.61 -7.80 -2.75
C LYS A 101 -15.09 -8.01 -1.34
N GLN A 102 -14.78 -6.92 -0.67
CA GLN A 102 -14.39 -6.96 0.75
C GLN A 102 -15.59 -7.38 1.61
N THR A 103 -15.36 -8.26 2.57
CA THR A 103 -16.35 -8.69 3.55
C THR A 103 -15.70 -8.89 4.90
N ASN A 104 -16.42 -8.60 5.97
CA ASN A 104 -16.01 -8.87 7.34
C ASN A 104 -17.00 -9.74 8.10
N THR A 105 -18.11 -10.14 7.46
CA THR A 105 -19.18 -10.94 8.05
C THR A 105 -19.22 -12.34 7.45
N PHE A 106 -19.40 -13.35 8.32
CA PHE A 106 -19.31 -14.75 7.95
C PHE A 106 -20.35 -15.57 8.70
N THR A 107 -20.78 -16.68 8.09
CA THR A 107 -21.62 -17.67 8.76
C THR A 107 -20.75 -18.67 9.52
N GLN A 108 -21.07 -18.91 10.79
CA GLN A 108 -20.36 -19.83 11.66
C GLN A 108 -21.32 -20.77 12.39
N ILE A 109 -20.94 -22.04 12.51
CA ILE A 109 -21.57 -22.99 13.43
C ILE A 109 -21.01 -22.70 14.82
N TRP A 110 -21.85 -22.28 15.75
CA TRP A 110 -21.39 -21.94 17.11
C TRP A 110 -21.39 -23.12 18.08
N ASN A 111 -22.35 -24.06 17.94
CA ASN A 111 -22.46 -25.21 18.83
C ASN A 111 -22.49 -26.53 18.04
N ALA A 112 -21.33 -27.09 17.75
CA ALA A 112 -21.20 -28.35 17.04
C ALA A 112 -21.60 -29.59 17.88
N ARG A 113 -21.78 -29.42 19.21
CA ARG A 113 -22.08 -30.51 20.17
C ARG A 113 -23.37 -30.31 20.91
N LYS A 114 -24.36 -29.68 20.30
CA LYS A 114 -25.63 -29.27 20.92
C LYS A 114 -26.40 -30.39 21.62
N ASP A 115 -26.22 -31.63 21.19
CA ASP A 115 -26.98 -32.79 21.67
C ASP A 115 -26.14 -33.77 22.48
N VAL A 116 -24.92 -33.38 22.92
CA VAL A 116 -24.08 -34.26 23.74
C VAL A 116 -24.30 -33.94 25.20
N PRO A 117 -25.00 -34.80 25.99
CA PRO A 117 -25.18 -34.59 27.40
C PRO A 117 -23.88 -34.89 28.17
N LYS A 118 -23.63 -34.10 29.22
CA LYS A 118 -22.61 -34.40 30.22
C LYS A 118 -23.02 -35.67 31.02
N LYS A 119 -22.05 -36.21 31.77
CA LYS A 119 -22.30 -37.36 32.70
C LYS A 119 -23.40 -37.10 33.70
N ASN A 120 -23.67 -35.83 34.02
CA ASN A 120 -24.75 -35.40 34.95
C ASN A 120 -26.08 -35.10 34.23
N GLY A 121 -26.20 -35.34 32.93
CA GLY A 121 -27.40 -35.12 32.14
C GLY A 121 -27.57 -33.68 31.62
N GLU A 122 -26.71 -32.75 31.97
CA GLU A 122 -26.74 -31.38 31.46
C GLU A 122 -26.20 -31.34 30.01
N ILE A 123 -26.73 -30.41 29.20
CA ILE A 123 -26.25 -30.20 27.83
C ILE A 123 -24.96 -29.39 27.89
N ASP A 124 -23.92 -29.91 27.23
CA ASP A 124 -22.62 -29.25 27.08
C ASP A 124 -22.68 -28.24 25.96
N LYS A 125 -22.65 -26.93 26.29
CA LYS A 125 -22.67 -25.82 25.32
C LYS A 125 -21.28 -25.30 25.10
N ARG A 126 -20.88 -25.15 23.83
CA ARG A 126 -19.53 -24.73 23.47
C ARG A 126 -19.54 -23.86 22.22
N PHE A 127 -18.68 -22.86 22.18
CA PHE A 127 -18.37 -22.10 20.99
C PHE A 127 -17.31 -22.84 20.17
N TYR A 128 -17.61 -23.15 18.92
CA TYR A 128 -16.77 -23.99 18.06
C TYR A 128 -15.80 -23.16 17.23
N PHE A 129 -14.50 -23.22 17.53
CA PHE A 129 -13.46 -22.41 16.87
C PHE A 129 -13.31 -22.67 15.38
N ASN A 130 -13.55 -23.90 14.92
CA ASN A 130 -13.45 -24.31 13.53
C ASN A 130 -14.79 -24.21 12.80
N GLY A 131 -15.75 -23.47 13.35
CA GLY A 131 -17.13 -23.43 12.88
C GLY A 131 -17.40 -22.55 11.68
N LEU A 132 -16.39 -21.82 11.16
CA LEU A 132 -16.59 -20.97 9.99
C LEU A 132 -16.89 -21.79 8.74
N LEU A 133 -17.99 -21.46 8.05
CA LEU A 133 -18.48 -22.19 6.87
C LEU A 133 -17.87 -21.64 5.57
N LYS A 134 -16.61 -21.26 5.58
CA LYS A 134 -15.91 -20.74 4.41
C LYS A 134 -14.60 -21.47 4.20
N ASP A 135 -14.41 -22.02 3.01
CA ASP A 135 -13.10 -22.46 2.54
C ASP A 135 -12.30 -21.23 2.08
N VAL A 136 -11.06 -21.12 2.52
CA VAL A 136 -10.15 -20.06 2.12
C VAL A 136 -9.09 -20.65 1.18
N VAL A 137 -8.89 -19.98 0.06
CA VAL A 137 -7.85 -20.35 -0.92
C VAL A 137 -6.86 -19.20 -0.99
N TYR A 138 -5.60 -19.48 -0.70
CA TYR A 138 -4.54 -18.48 -0.70
C TYR A 138 -3.24 -19.06 -1.27
N THR A 139 -2.30 -18.20 -1.63
CA THR A 139 -0.95 -18.61 -2.02
C THR A 139 -0.04 -18.57 -0.80
N ASN A 140 0.61 -19.68 -0.45
CA ASN A 140 1.52 -19.75 0.69
C ASN A 140 2.90 -19.15 0.36
N HIS A 141 3.80 -19.09 1.36
CA HIS A 141 5.17 -18.58 1.21
C HIS A 141 6.00 -19.33 0.16
N GLU A 142 5.67 -20.58 -0.17
CA GLU A 142 6.31 -21.36 -1.23
C GLU A 142 5.72 -21.08 -2.63
N GLY A 143 4.76 -20.16 -2.77
CA GLY A 143 4.05 -19.91 -4.02
C GLY A 143 3.01 -20.96 -4.40
N LYS A 144 2.66 -21.88 -3.48
CA LYS A 144 1.66 -22.94 -3.72
C LYS A 144 0.26 -22.46 -3.34
N ILE A 145 -0.73 -22.86 -4.14
CA ILE A 145 -2.13 -22.64 -3.81
C ILE A 145 -2.56 -23.62 -2.73
N VAL A 146 -2.98 -23.09 -1.58
CA VAL A 146 -3.46 -23.85 -0.42
C VAL A 146 -4.97 -23.59 -0.25
N ARG A 147 -5.74 -24.66 -0.03
CA ARG A 147 -7.14 -24.59 0.36
C ARG A 147 -7.28 -25.10 1.80
N THR A 148 -7.81 -24.28 2.67
CA THR A 148 -8.00 -24.62 4.08
C THR A 148 -9.27 -24.01 4.65
N LYS A 149 -9.64 -24.42 5.86
CA LYS A 149 -10.68 -23.76 6.64
C LYS A 149 -10.03 -22.83 7.66
N PHE A 150 -10.60 -21.65 7.80
CA PHE A 150 -10.19 -20.73 8.84
C PHE A 150 -10.51 -21.31 10.22
N THR A 151 -9.57 -21.14 11.15
CA THR A 151 -9.79 -21.42 12.57
C THR A 151 -9.22 -20.29 13.41
N ILE A 152 -10.05 -19.72 14.29
CA ILE A 152 -9.63 -18.64 15.18
C ILE A 152 -8.54 -19.08 16.17
N ARG A 153 -8.38 -20.39 16.39
CA ARG A 153 -7.34 -20.94 17.27
C ARG A 153 -5.92 -20.53 16.87
N ASN A 154 -5.69 -20.31 15.57
CA ASN A 154 -4.40 -19.89 15.07
C ASN A 154 -4.06 -18.43 15.43
N TYR A 155 -5.01 -17.71 16.01
CA TYR A 155 -4.89 -16.31 16.41
C TYR A 155 -4.97 -16.12 17.92
N LEU A 156 -4.93 -17.23 18.69
CA LEU A 156 -5.06 -17.21 20.14
C LEU A 156 -3.77 -17.75 20.78
N ALA A 157 -3.25 -17.03 21.77
CA ALA A 157 -2.12 -17.45 22.60
C ALA A 157 -2.62 -17.92 23.97
N GLY A 158 -2.35 -19.20 24.31
CA GLY A 158 -2.73 -19.76 25.60
C GLY A 158 -2.08 -19.02 26.77
N GLY A 159 -2.89 -18.60 27.73
CA GLY A 159 -2.45 -17.83 28.90
C GLY A 159 -2.29 -16.32 28.66
N TYR A 160 -2.47 -15.84 27.41
CA TYR A 160 -2.24 -14.44 27.05
C TYR A 160 -3.35 -13.78 26.24
N SER A 161 -4.29 -14.55 25.69
CA SER A 161 -5.40 -14.02 24.90
C SER A 161 -6.71 -14.12 25.65
N ASN A 162 -7.50 -13.05 25.58
CA ASN A 162 -8.92 -13.03 25.87
C ASN A 162 -9.68 -13.07 24.54
N LEU A 163 -10.68 -13.94 24.45
CA LEU A 163 -11.63 -13.94 23.34
C LEU A 163 -12.92 -13.24 23.79
N HIS A 164 -13.26 -12.18 23.11
CA HIS A 164 -14.49 -11.43 23.27
C HIS A 164 -15.50 -11.85 22.20
N ILE A 165 -16.71 -12.17 22.61
CA ILE A 165 -17.86 -12.44 21.74
C ILE A 165 -18.94 -11.44 22.12
N ILE A 166 -19.18 -10.45 21.27
CA ILE A 166 -20.03 -9.29 21.56
C ILE A 166 -21.25 -9.36 20.63
N LYS A 167 -22.45 -9.32 21.20
CA LYS A 167 -23.68 -9.29 20.42
C LYS A 167 -24.00 -7.87 19.98
N GLY A 168 -23.94 -7.62 18.67
CA GLY A 168 -24.31 -6.34 18.08
C GLY A 168 -25.82 -6.12 18.03
N PHE A 169 -26.25 -4.87 17.95
CA PHE A 169 -27.67 -4.49 17.78
C PHE A 169 -28.27 -5.00 16.45
N ASP A 170 -27.44 -5.29 15.47
CA ASP A 170 -27.79 -5.86 14.17
C ASP A 170 -27.94 -7.39 14.19
N GLY A 171 -27.77 -8.01 15.36
CA GLY A 171 -27.84 -9.47 15.52
C GLY A 171 -26.58 -10.20 15.06
N ILE A 172 -25.53 -9.49 14.69
CA ILE A 172 -24.22 -10.03 14.31
C ILE A 172 -23.35 -10.11 15.58
N PHE A 173 -22.54 -11.16 15.68
CA PHE A 173 -21.61 -11.34 16.80
C PHE A 173 -20.21 -10.86 16.41
N ASP A 174 -19.74 -9.79 17.02
CA ASP A 174 -18.39 -9.29 16.84
C ASP A 174 -17.40 -10.16 17.64
N ILE A 175 -16.39 -10.67 16.95
CA ILE A 175 -15.33 -11.49 17.55
C ILE A 175 -14.06 -10.65 17.63
N HIS A 176 -13.57 -10.45 18.84
CA HIS A 176 -12.38 -9.65 19.11
C HIS A 176 -11.39 -10.42 19.99
N ILE A 177 -10.10 -10.31 19.70
CA ILE A 177 -9.01 -10.88 20.48
C ILE A 177 -8.28 -9.73 21.17
N GLU A 178 -8.24 -9.78 22.50
CA GLU A 178 -7.41 -8.93 23.33
C GLU A 178 -6.20 -9.74 23.79
N ASN A 179 -5.00 -9.21 23.58
CA ASN A 179 -3.77 -9.84 24.04
C ASN A 179 -3.18 -9.07 25.21
N THR A 180 -2.64 -9.80 26.18
CA THR A 180 -1.99 -9.22 27.35
C THR A 180 -0.56 -9.73 27.47
N THR A 181 0.33 -8.87 27.93
CA THR A 181 1.73 -9.20 28.19
C THR A 181 1.93 -9.95 29.52
N LYS A 182 0.90 -9.95 30.40
CA LYS A 182 0.90 -10.71 31.64
C LYS A 182 0.11 -12.00 31.46
N ALA A 183 0.73 -13.13 31.81
CA ALA A 183 0.00 -14.39 31.88
C ALA A 183 -1.11 -14.29 32.95
N PHE A 184 -2.28 -14.87 32.69
CA PHE A 184 -3.41 -14.87 33.61
C PHE A 184 -3.12 -15.65 34.90
N ASP A 185 -2.19 -16.62 34.88
CA ASP A 185 -1.69 -17.30 36.06
C ASP A 185 -0.49 -16.55 36.63
N ASP A 186 -0.58 -16.06 37.86
CA ASP A 186 0.34 -15.21 38.62
C ASP A 186 1.83 -15.69 38.67
N LYS A 187 2.22 -16.69 37.94
CA LYS A 187 3.49 -17.39 38.14
C LYS A 187 4.64 -16.97 37.23
N LYS A 188 4.43 -16.24 36.15
CA LYS A 188 5.53 -15.73 35.32
C LYS A 188 5.10 -14.45 34.61
N GLU A 189 5.58 -13.32 35.08
CA GLU A 189 5.72 -12.16 34.19
C GLU A 189 6.57 -12.58 32.98
N ILE A 190 6.08 -12.32 31.78
CA ILE A 190 6.96 -12.19 30.64
C ILE A 190 7.75 -10.92 30.95
N GLY A 191 9.01 -11.06 31.38
CA GLY A 191 9.96 -10.00 31.14
C GLY A 191 9.98 -9.86 29.63
N LEU A 192 9.28 -8.87 29.12
CA LEU A 192 9.54 -8.33 27.81
C LEU A 192 10.93 -7.69 27.91
N GLU A 193 11.97 -8.50 27.79
CA GLU A 193 13.15 -7.98 27.17
C GLU A 193 12.69 -7.65 25.75
N GLU A 194 12.72 -6.39 25.46
CA GLU A 194 12.19 -5.73 24.31
C GLU A 194 12.67 -6.41 23.03
N ILE A 195 11.82 -7.20 22.40
CA ILE A 195 12.07 -7.66 21.05
C ILE A 195 11.41 -6.63 20.15
N TYR A 196 12.23 -5.96 19.37
CA TYR A 196 11.75 -5.30 18.17
C TYR A 196 11.13 -6.39 17.27
N VAL A 197 9.81 -6.40 17.17
CA VAL A 197 9.11 -7.10 16.12
C VAL A 197 9.08 -6.13 14.96
N PRO A 198 9.85 -6.37 13.89
CA PRO A 198 9.74 -5.51 12.73
C PRO A 198 8.27 -5.50 12.31
N PRO A 199 7.72 -4.34 11.95
CA PRO A 199 6.38 -4.29 11.41
C PRO A 199 6.34 -5.27 10.25
N ILE A 200 5.41 -6.24 10.29
CA ILE A 200 5.13 -7.03 9.10
C ILE A 200 4.36 -6.08 8.22
N ASN A 201 5.09 -5.50 7.30
CA ASN A 201 4.58 -4.52 6.39
C ASN A 201 3.47 -5.17 5.58
N GLN A 202 2.27 -4.64 5.66
CA GLN A 202 1.15 -5.07 4.81
C GLN A 202 1.42 -4.72 3.34
N HIS A 203 2.36 -3.81 3.12
CA HIS A 203 2.77 -3.31 1.82
C HIS A 203 4.26 -3.60 1.59
N THR A 204 4.61 -3.81 0.34
CA THR A 204 6.00 -3.96 -0.07
C THR A 204 6.75 -2.65 0.12
N LEU A 205 7.95 -2.70 0.72
CA LEU A 205 8.76 -1.52 0.99
C LEU A 205 9.19 -0.77 -0.27
N GLN A 206 9.46 -1.50 -1.36
CA GLN A 206 9.85 -0.91 -2.64
C GLN A 206 9.01 -1.51 -3.76
N GLN A 207 8.19 -0.69 -4.41
CA GLN A 207 7.23 -1.18 -5.39
C GLN A 207 7.15 -0.27 -6.62
N ILE A 208 7.16 -0.87 -7.82
CA ILE A 208 6.92 -0.17 -9.07
C ILE A 208 5.58 -0.60 -9.65
N PHE A 209 4.68 0.37 -9.80
CA PHE A 209 3.41 0.20 -10.50
C PHE A 209 3.63 0.53 -11.98
N TYR A 210 3.47 -0.47 -12.85
CA TYR A 210 3.71 -0.30 -14.26
C TYR A 210 2.50 -0.69 -15.12
N GLY A 211 2.43 -0.17 -16.33
CA GLY A 211 1.36 -0.43 -17.29
C GLY A 211 1.20 0.70 -18.29
N ALA A 212 0.22 0.56 -19.18
CA ALA A 212 -0.10 1.53 -20.22
C ALA A 212 -0.45 2.92 -19.65
N PRO A 213 -0.32 4.00 -20.44
CA PRO A 213 -0.73 5.33 -20.00
C PRO A 213 -2.24 5.38 -19.73
N GLY A 214 -2.61 6.04 -18.62
CA GLY A 214 -4.02 6.20 -18.24
C GLY A 214 -4.65 5.00 -17.53
N THR A 215 -3.89 4.01 -17.06
CA THR A 215 -4.43 2.87 -16.29
C THR A 215 -4.76 3.20 -14.83
N GLY A 216 -4.44 4.42 -14.36
CA GLY A 216 -4.74 4.83 -12.99
C GLY A 216 -3.64 4.52 -11.97
N LYS A 217 -2.40 4.22 -12.38
CA LYS A 217 -1.26 3.92 -11.49
C LYS A 217 -1.12 4.86 -10.30
N SER A 218 -1.06 6.17 -10.55
CA SER A 218 -0.93 7.19 -9.49
C SER A 218 -2.19 7.28 -8.62
N HIS A 219 -3.36 6.93 -9.14
CA HIS A 219 -4.61 6.87 -8.39
C HIS A 219 -4.59 5.68 -7.42
N THR A 220 -4.20 4.51 -7.92
CA THR A 220 -4.03 3.29 -7.08
C THR A 220 -3.08 3.54 -5.91
N ILE A 221 -1.93 4.17 -6.17
CA ILE A 221 -0.99 4.56 -5.10
C ILE A 221 -1.67 5.51 -4.12
N LYS A 222 -2.39 6.53 -4.60
CA LYS A 222 -3.09 7.51 -3.75
C LYS A 222 -4.14 6.85 -2.86
N GLU A 223 -4.87 5.89 -3.35
CA GLU A 223 -5.86 5.14 -2.56
C GLU A 223 -5.18 4.28 -1.49
N GLN A 224 -4.13 3.54 -1.87
CA GLN A 224 -3.40 2.68 -0.95
C GLN A 224 -2.63 3.45 0.13
N THR A 225 -2.23 4.69 -0.14
CA THR A 225 -1.53 5.57 0.81
C THR A 225 -2.47 6.59 1.46
N SER A 226 -3.78 6.36 1.40
CA SER A 226 -4.77 7.29 1.96
C SER A 226 -4.68 7.33 3.48
N GLY A 227 -4.41 8.52 4.03
CA GLY A 227 -4.26 8.74 5.47
C GLY A 227 -2.82 8.65 5.97
N GLU A 228 -1.86 8.29 5.09
CA GLU A 228 -0.44 8.24 5.40
C GLU A 228 0.29 9.52 4.97
N ASP A 229 1.48 9.73 5.54
CA ASP A 229 2.35 10.83 5.15
C ASP A 229 3.10 10.48 3.86
N VAL A 230 3.02 11.37 2.88
CA VAL A 230 3.54 11.13 1.53
C VAL A 230 4.40 12.28 1.05
N VAL A 231 5.64 12.00 0.72
CA VAL A 231 6.51 12.87 -0.08
C VAL A 231 6.47 12.41 -1.53
N ARG A 232 6.16 13.31 -2.46
CA ARG A 232 6.01 12.97 -3.88
C ARG A 232 6.98 13.74 -4.75
N THR A 233 7.60 13.06 -5.70
CA THR A 233 8.49 13.65 -6.70
C THR A 233 8.25 13.02 -8.07
N THR A 234 8.72 13.68 -9.13
CA THR A 234 8.64 13.18 -10.50
C THR A 234 10.04 13.17 -11.11
N PHE A 235 10.44 12.07 -11.71
CA PHE A 235 11.69 12.03 -12.45
C PHE A 235 11.52 12.62 -13.86
N HIS A 236 12.55 13.29 -14.34
CA HIS A 236 12.64 13.83 -15.70
C HIS A 236 14.10 13.69 -16.19
N PRO A 237 14.38 13.88 -17.48
CA PRO A 237 15.71 13.65 -18.04
C PRO A 237 16.86 14.40 -17.37
N ASP A 238 16.57 15.59 -16.81
CA ASP A 238 17.56 16.41 -16.11
C ASP A 238 17.61 16.12 -14.59
N SER A 239 16.90 15.11 -14.10
CA SER A 239 16.96 14.71 -12.70
C SER A 239 18.31 14.08 -12.37
N ASP A 240 18.86 14.46 -11.24
CA ASP A 240 20.13 13.99 -10.72
C ASP A 240 20.10 13.80 -9.21
N TYR A 241 21.21 13.38 -8.61
CA TYR A 241 21.33 13.21 -7.18
C TYR A 241 20.99 14.50 -6.41
N SER A 242 21.39 15.66 -6.92
CA SER A 242 21.17 16.95 -6.25
C SER A 242 19.71 17.39 -6.23
N THR A 243 18.94 17.00 -7.23
CA THR A 243 17.51 17.28 -7.34
C THR A 243 16.64 16.27 -6.60
N PHE A 244 17.19 15.10 -6.28
CA PHE A 244 16.49 14.04 -5.57
C PHE A 244 16.82 14.00 -4.07
N VAL A 245 18.08 14.17 -3.71
CA VAL A 245 18.57 14.09 -2.33
C VAL A 245 18.69 15.47 -1.70
N GLY A 246 19.42 16.35 -2.35
CA GLY A 246 19.65 17.72 -1.91
C GLY A 246 21.01 18.26 -2.32
N ALA A 247 21.13 19.57 -2.26
CA ALA A 247 22.35 20.29 -2.56
C ALA A 247 22.37 21.66 -1.91
N TYR A 248 23.55 22.27 -1.84
CA TYR A 248 23.67 23.68 -1.50
C TYR A 248 23.11 24.54 -2.63
N LYS A 249 22.14 25.37 -2.29
CA LYS A 249 21.53 26.33 -3.21
C LYS A 249 21.69 27.74 -2.68
N PRO A 250 21.90 28.75 -3.56
CA PRO A 250 21.87 30.14 -3.14
C PRO A 250 20.45 30.50 -2.67
N THR A 251 20.34 31.06 -1.50
CA THR A 251 19.08 31.55 -0.92
C THR A 251 19.31 32.95 -0.36
N THR A 252 18.29 33.80 -0.42
CA THR A 252 18.36 35.14 0.15
C THR A 252 17.94 35.09 1.62
N LYS A 253 18.80 35.57 2.49
CA LYS A 253 18.52 35.72 3.92
C LYS A 253 18.67 37.16 4.37
N SER A 254 17.73 37.58 5.19
CA SER A 254 17.81 38.81 5.94
C SER A 254 18.77 38.60 7.12
N VAL A 255 19.96 39.21 7.05
CA VAL A 255 20.98 39.13 8.09
C VAL A 255 21.10 40.47 8.81
N PRO A 256 21.33 40.48 10.13
CA PRO A 256 21.54 41.74 10.85
C PRO A 256 22.78 42.46 10.32
N VAL A 257 22.65 43.74 10.05
CA VAL A 257 23.81 44.60 9.79
C VAL A 257 24.56 44.74 11.11
N THR A 258 25.85 44.42 11.12
CA THR A 258 26.68 44.49 12.33
C THR A 258 27.77 45.54 12.15
N THR A 259 28.07 46.28 13.23
CA THR A 259 29.26 47.12 13.34
C THR A 259 30.21 46.54 14.37
N VAL A 260 31.48 46.81 14.23
CA VAL A 260 32.49 46.33 15.18
C VAL A 260 32.77 47.43 16.20
N ILE A 261 32.46 47.15 17.47
CA ILE A 261 32.79 48.04 18.60
C ILE A 261 33.85 47.32 19.46
N GLY A 262 35.06 47.79 19.38
CA GLY A 262 36.20 47.08 19.99
C GLY A 262 36.48 45.75 19.29
N THR A 263 36.31 44.63 20.00
CA THR A 263 36.51 43.26 19.47
C THR A 263 35.16 42.51 19.23
N LYS A 264 34.02 43.18 19.44
CA LYS A 264 32.70 42.55 19.32
C LYS A 264 31.93 43.10 18.15
N ALA A 265 31.33 42.21 17.37
CA ALA A 265 30.33 42.58 16.39
C ALA A 265 28.98 42.81 17.10
N VAL A 266 28.40 44.01 16.91
CA VAL A 266 27.12 44.42 17.53
C VAL A 266 26.14 44.75 16.41
N PRO A 267 24.88 44.25 16.47
CA PRO A 267 23.87 44.64 15.51
C PRO A 267 23.64 46.15 15.50
N VAL A 268 23.47 46.72 14.32
CA VAL A 268 23.08 48.15 14.14
C VAL A 268 21.57 48.23 14.33
N GLU A 269 21.14 49.08 15.26
CA GLU A 269 19.70 49.30 15.48
C GLU A 269 19.20 50.44 14.60
N GLY A 270 18.02 50.26 14.00
CA GLY A 270 17.30 51.28 13.27
C GLY A 270 16.66 52.32 14.21
N ALA A 271 16.07 53.34 13.63
CA ALA A 271 15.38 54.40 14.39
C ALA A 271 14.13 53.86 15.17
N ASP A 272 13.69 52.67 14.87
CA ASP A 272 12.59 51.98 15.53
C ASP A 272 13.06 51.02 16.64
N GLY A 273 14.36 50.99 16.95
CA GLY A 273 14.96 50.12 17.97
C GLY A 273 15.07 48.64 17.56
N LYS A 274 14.83 48.32 16.31
CA LYS A 274 15.04 46.95 15.79
C LYS A 274 16.38 46.83 15.07
N PRO A 275 16.98 45.64 15.07
CA PRO A 275 18.19 45.41 14.29
C PRO A 275 17.93 45.72 12.80
N MET A 276 18.75 46.57 12.21
CA MET A 276 18.77 46.76 10.76
C MET A 276 19.21 45.43 10.11
N THR A 277 18.48 45.02 9.07
CA THR A 277 18.80 43.83 8.31
C THR A 277 19.11 44.18 6.86
N GLU A 278 19.98 43.45 6.26
CA GLU A 278 20.29 43.47 4.84
C GLU A 278 20.05 42.10 4.22
N GLU A 279 19.59 42.06 2.98
CA GLU A 279 19.44 40.80 2.26
C GLU A 279 20.82 40.36 1.71
N LYS A 280 21.25 39.17 2.13
CA LYS A 280 22.48 38.54 1.60
C LYS A 280 22.16 37.20 0.96
N ILE A 281 22.82 36.94 -0.16
CA ILE A 281 22.83 35.61 -0.74
C ILE A 281 23.73 34.74 0.11
N VAL A 282 23.13 33.68 0.70
CA VAL A 282 23.84 32.66 1.46
C VAL A 282 23.61 31.31 0.78
N TYR A 283 24.55 30.40 0.92
CA TYR A 283 24.39 29.04 0.45
C TYR A 283 23.85 28.18 1.59
N GLU A 284 22.69 27.55 1.36
CA GLU A 284 22.10 26.62 2.31
C GLU A 284 21.84 25.26 1.66
N PHE A 285 22.01 24.20 2.43
CA PHE A 285 21.64 22.88 1.98
C PHE A 285 20.11 22.77 1.96
N VAL A 286 19.57 22.49 0.77
CA VAL A 286 18.13 22.32 0.54
C VAL A 286 17.85 20.82 0.35
N SER A 287 17.22 20.20 1.35
CA SER A 287 16.80 18.79 1.27
C SER A 287 15.73 18.63 0.20
N GLN A 288 15.86 17.61 -0.63
CA GLN A 288 14.90 17.24 -1.64
C GLN A 288 14.09 16.00 -1.20
N ALA A 289 13.26 15.48 -2.08
CA ALA A 289 12.22 14.49 -1.75
C ALA A 289 12.75 13.26 -0.98
N PHE A 290 13.86 12.66 -1.43
CA PHE A 290 14.42 11.51 -0.73
C PHE A 290 14.83 11.84 0.70
N LEU A 291 15.61 12.92 0.87
CA LEU A 291 16.12 13.26 2.20
C LEU A 291 15.00 13.74 3.13
N GLN A 292 13.95 14.39 2.59
CA GLN A 292 12.77 14.76 3.37
C GLN A 292 12.06 13.52 3.90
N ALA A 293 11.72 12.57 3.04
CA ALA A 293 11.07 11.32 3.44
C ALA A 293 11.95 10.51 4.42
N TYR A 294 13.26 10.43 4.16
CA TYR A 294 14.22 9.75 5.03
C TYR A 294 14.23 10.33 6.45
N ILE A 295 14.30 11.66 6.56
CA ILE A 295 14.32 12.35 7.85
C ILE A 295 12.99 12.14 8.59
N GLU A 296 11.86 12.30 7.90
CA GLU A 296 10.54 12.13 8.53
C GLU A 296 10.29 10.69 8.97
N ALA A 297 10.72 9.71 8.20
CA ALA A 297 10.62 8.31 8.59
C ALA A 297 11.36 8.02 9.92
N TRP A 298 12.59 8.50 10.07
CA TRP A 298 13.33 8.38 11.32
C TRP A 298 12.72 9.20 12.47
N ARG A 299 12.15 10.37 12.20
CA ARG A 299 11.45 11.18 13.21
C ARG A 299 10.25 10.48 13.81
N LYS A 300 9.59 9.60 13.06
CA LYS A 300 8.46 8.81 13.54
C LYS A 300 8.84 7.78 14.62
N TYR A 301 10.12 7.50 14.80
CA TYR A 301 10.63 6.72 15.93
C TYR A 301 10.83 7.55 17.20
N ASN A 302 10.78 8.89 17.10
CA ASN A 302 11.06 9.76 18.24
C ASN A 302 10.02 9.56 19.35
N GLN A 303 10.49 9.20 20.54
CA GLN A 303 9.67 8.97 21.74
C GLN A 303 8.57 7.90 21.56
N LEU A 304 8.67 7.05 20.55
CA LEU A 304 7.77 5.95 20.35
C LEU A 304 7.94 4.95 21.50
N ALA A 305 6.81 4.51 22.09
CA ALA A 305 6.89 3.55 23.18
C ALA A 305 7.46 2.21 22.70
N VAL A 306 8.17 1.53 23.61
CA VAL A 306 8.74 0.21 23.29
C VAL A 306 7.63 -0.77 22.91
N GLY A 307 7.80 -1.44 21.75
CA GLY A 307 6.81 -2.35 21.21
C GLY A 307 5.75 -1.69 20.30
N GLU A 308 5.75 -0.35 20.19
CA GLU A 308 4.94 0.34 19.18
C GLU A 308 5.68 0.36 17.83
N THR A 309 4.91 0.29 16.75
CA THR A 309 5.43 0.43 15.38
C THR A 309 5.36 1.88 14.94
N PRO A 310 6.42 2.42 14.31
CA PRO A 310 6.36 3.77 13.77
C PRO A 310 5.36 3.83 12.62
N LYS A 311 4.70 4.99 12.47
CA LYS A 311 3.83 5.26 11.32
C LYS A 311 4.62 5.14 10.01
N GLU A 312 3.95 4.69 8.98
CA GLU A 312 4.51 4.59 7.65
C GLU A 312 4.83 5.98 7.07
N GLU A 313 5.90 6.07 6.32
CA GLU A 313 6.30 7.22 5.52
C GLU A 313 6.49 6.78 4.08
N TYR A 314 5.87 7.48 3.12
CA TYR A 314 5.92 7.13 1.71
C TYR A 314 6.70 8.14 0.89
N LEU A 315 7.68 7.66 0.15
CA LEU A 315 8.31 8.38 -0.94
C LEU A 315 7.75 7.87 -2.26
N ILE A 316 7.00 8.69 -2.95
CA ILE A 316 6.41 8.34 -4.25
C ILE A 316 7.20 9.00 -5.38
N ILE A 317 7.68 8.18 -6.31
CA ILE A 317 8.44 8.61 -7.49
C ILE A 317 7.57 8.40 -8.73
N GLU A 318 7.05 9.48 -9.28
CA GLU A 318 6.31 9.40 -10.55
C GLU A 318 7.28 9.32 -11.72
N GLU A 319 6.95 8.47 -12.70
CA GLU A 319 7.69 8.34 -13.97
C GLU A 319 9.17 7.98 -13.76
N ILE A 320 9.44 6.96 -12.93
CA ILE A 320 10.80 6.59 -12.51
C ILE A 320 11.77 6.37 -13.67
N ASN A 321 11.30 5.89 -14.81
CA ASN A 321 12.10 5.61 -16.00
C ASN A 321 12.32 6.82 -16.92
N ARG A 322 11.78 8.00 -16.60
CA ARG A 322 12.10 9.26 -17.30
C ARG A 322 13.42 9.86 -16.87
N GLY A 323 13.98 9.43 -15.75
CA GLY A 323 15.30 9.82 -15.28
C GLY A 323 16.29 8.66 -15.30
N ASN A 324 17.58 8.97 -15.34
CA ASN A 324 18.64 7.97 -15.18
C ASN A 324 18.73 7.53 -13.72
N CYS A 325 18.09 6.41 -13.35
CA CYS A 325 18.03 5.93 -11.98
C CYS A 325 19.41 5.74 -11.34
N ALA A 326 20.40 5.27 -12.10
CA ALA A 326 21.76 5.08 -11.58
C ALA A 326 22.42 6.42 -11.20
N GLN A 327 22.19 7.47 -11.97
CA GLN A 327 22.70 8.81 -11.69
C GLN A 327 21.93 9.49 -10.54
N ILE A 328 20.60 9.30 -10.49
CA ILE A 328 19.74 9.95 -9.51
C ILE A 328 19.94 9.34 -8.12
N PHE A 329 19.98 8.01 -8.02
CA PHE A 329 20.19 7.32 -6.74
C PHE A 329 21.66 7.32 -6.30
N GLY A 330 22.62 7.25 -7.22
CA GLY A 330 24.02 7.16 -6.85
C GLY A 330 24.27 6.05 -5.81
N ASP A 331 24.98 6.38 -4.73
CA ASP A 331 25.28 5.44 -3.65
C ASP A 331 24.06 4.99 -2.84
N LEU A 332 22.96 5.75 -2.86
CA LEU A 332 21.69 5.37 -2.21
C LEU A 332 21.12 4.06 -2.76
N PHE A 333 21.54 3.69 -3.96
CA PHE A 333 21.14 2.44 -4.59
C PHE A 333 21.42 1.21 -3.70
N GLN A 334 22.51 1.25 -2.93
CA GLN A 334 22.88 0.18 -2.01
C GLN A 334 21.90 0.05 -0.85
N LEU A 335 21.29 1.15 -0.43
CA LEU A 335 20.31 1.17 0.66
C LEU A 335 19.02 0.42 0.32
N LEU A 336 18.72 0.23 -0.98
CA LEU A 336 17.53 -0.47 -1.44
C LEU A 336 17.60 -1.99 -1.22
N ASP A 337 18.75 -2.55 -0.88
CA ASP A 337 18.83 -3.94 -0.39
C ASP A 337 18.32 -3.93 1.07
N ARG A 338 17.09 -4.39 1.27
CA ARG A 338 16.41 -4.42 2.58
C ARG A 338 16.49 -5.81 3.17
N GLY A 339 16.89 -5.88 4.44
CA GLY A 339 16.83 -7.14 5.18
C GLY A 339 15.41 -7.52 5.59
N ASP A 340 15.25 -8.73 6.08
CA ASP A 340 13.97 -9.24 6.60
C ASP A 340 13.33 -8.39 7.72
N HIS A 341 14.15 -7.61 8.41
CA HIS A 341 13.75 -6.65 9.44
C HIS A 341 13.25 -5.32 8.89
N GLY A 342 13.27 -5.15 7.56
CA GLY A 342 12.81 -3.95 6.88
C GLY A 342 13.80 -2.78 6.84
N PHE A 343 14.94 -2.82 7.53
CA PHE A 343 16.03 -1.84 7.39
C PHE A 343 16.93 -2.18 6.21
N SER A 344 17.71 -1.18 5.71
CA SER A 344 18.76 -1.47 4.74
C SER A 344 19.75 -2.50 5.30
N GLU A 345 20.16 -3.47 4.48
CA GLU A 345 21.15 -4.46 4.85
C GLU A 345 22.57 -3.88 4.87
N TYR A 346 22.81 -2.91 3.97
CA TYR A 346 24.10 -2.27 3.80
C TYR A 346 23.98 -0.76 4.00
N PRO A 347 24.35 -0.23 5.18
CA PRO A 347 24.39 1.21 5.41
C PRO A 347 25.51 1.85 4.58
N ILE A 348 25.35 3.12 4.21
CA ILE A 348 26.37 3.89 3.51
C ILE A 348 26.83 5.07 4.35
N LYS A 349 28.10 5.48 4.17
CA LYS A 349 28.65 6.66 4.85
C LYS A 349 28.06 7.93 4.24
N ALA A 350 27.65 8.86 5.09
CA ALA A 350 27.24 10.18 4.65
C ALA A 350 28.47 11.05 4.34
N ASP A 351 28.38 11.87 3.31
CA ASP A 351 29.38 12.93 3.07
C ASP A 351 29.30 14.04 4.14
N ALA A 352 30.25 14.96 4.13
CA ALA A 352 30.34 16.01 5.14
C ALA A 352 29.13 16.95 5.17
N ASP A 353 28.51 17.19 4.03
CA ASP A 353 27.36 18.09 3.90
C ASP A 353 26.08 17.40 4.35
N MET A 354 25.89 16.16 3.94
CA MET A 354 24.80 15.29 4.40
C MET A 354 24.87 15.11 5.92
N LYS A 355 26.08 14.82 6.46
CA LYS A 355 26.30 14.68 7.90
C LYS A 355 25.80 15.90 8.68
N LYS A 356 26.21 17.11 8.26
CA LYS A 356 25.76 18.36 8.91
C LYS A 356 24.23 18.53 8.84
N GLN A 357 23.63 18.22 7.71
CA GLN A 357 22.20 18.33 7.52
C GLN A 357 21.43 17.36 8.40
N LEU A 358 21.87 16.10 8.47
CA LEU A 358 21.26 15.06 9.30
C LEU A 358 21.41 15.37 10.80
N GLN A 359 22.60 15.80 11.25
CA GLN A 359 22.81 16.26 12.63
C GLN A 359 21.84 17.37 13.03
N LYS A 360 21.61 18.34 12.13
CA LYS A 360 20.64 19.40 12.35
C LYS A 360 19.21 18.86 12.40
N ALA A 361 18.87 17.95 11.51
CA ALA A 361 17.53 17.39 11.39
C ALA A 361 17.15 16.48 12.57
N PHE A 362 18.13 15.74 13.10
CA PHE A 362 17.93 14.78 14.18
C PHE A 362 18.27 15.34 15.57
N ASN A 363 18.58 16.62 15.66
CA ASN A 363 18.88 17.25 16.96
C ASN A 363 17.67 17.13 17.91
N GLY A 364 17.90 16.49 19.07
CA GLY A 364 16.87 16.27 20.09
C GLY A 364 15.97 15.06 19.84
N ILE A 365 16.22 14.26 18.80
CA ILE A 365 15.54 12.98 18.56
C ILE A 365 16.07 11.94 19.57
N VAL A 366 15.14 11.22 20.19
CA VAL A 366 15.42 10.10 21.09
C VAL A 366 14.65 8.89 20.60
N ILE A 367 15.35 7.80 20.31
CA ILE A 367 14.78 6.54 19.84
C ILE A 367 14.81 5.53 20.99
N PRO A 368 13.69 5.28 21.68
CA PRO A 368 13.67 4.33 22.81
C PRO A 368 14.01 2.89 22.40
N GLN A 369 13.80 2.55 21.14
CA GLN A 369 14.05 1.22 20.56
C GLN A 369 15.48 1.04 20.02
N GLU A 370 16.41 1.91 20.42
CA GLU A 370 17.80 1.90 19.96
C GLU A 370 18.48 0.55 20.14
N LYS A 371 18.30 -0.08 21.31
CA LYS A 371 18.94 -1.38 21.62
C LYS A 371 18.41 -2.50 20.72
N GLU A 372 17.10 -2.50 20.45
CA GLU A 372 16.46 -3.49 19.60
C GLU A 372 16.88 -3.34 18.16
N ILE A 373 16.96 -2.10 17.67
CA ILE A 373 17.41 -1.82 16.31
C ILE A 373 18.89 -2.19 16.17
N ASN A 374 19.74 -1.80 17.13
CA ASN A 374 21.17 -2.14 17.13
C ASN A 374 21.39 -3.67 17.16
N ALA A 375 20.56 -4.42 17.88
CA ALA A 375 20.65 -5.88 17.96
C ALA A 375 20.40 -6.61 16.62
N ILE A 376 19.80 -5.93 15.63
CA ILE A 376 19.64 -6.46 14.26
C ILE A 376 21.00 -6.58 13.56
N PHE A 377 21.90 -5.65 13.84
CA PHE A 377 23.20 -5.51 13.18
C PHE A 377 24.30 -6.11 14.07
N LYS A 378 24.51 -7.40 13.99
CA LYS A 378 25.28 -8.24 14.94
C LYS A 378 26.72 -7.81 15.19
N ASP A 379 27.37 -7.12 14.26
CA ASP A 379 28.79 -6.79 14.29
C ASP A 379 29.07 -5.29 14.35
N GLU A 380 28.03 -4.45 14.40
CA GLU A 380 28.14 -2.99 14.39
C GLU A 380 27.60 -2.42 15.70
N ASP A 381 28.50 -1.88 16.51
CA ASP A 381 28.11 -1.14 17.71
C ASP A 381 27.42 0.17 17.32
N ASP A 382 26.20 0.40 17.87
CA ASP A 382 25.52 1.69 17.93
C ASP A 382 25.10 2.30 16.56
N MET A 383 24.43 1.50 15.73
CA MET A 383 23.91 1.92 14.43
C MET A 383 22.96 3.12 14.51
N VAL A 384 22.06 3.13 15.51
CA VAL A 384 21.09 4.22 15.68
C VAL A 384 21.80 5.54 15.99
N SER A 385 22.79 5.51 16.88
CA SER A 385 23.60 6.70 17.20
C SER A 385 24.37 7.20 15.97
N GLN A 386 24.95 6.32 15.15
CA GLN A 386 25.60 6.71 13.91
C GLN A 386 24.65 7.39 12.92
N VAL A 387 23.40 6.89 12.81
CA VAL A 387 22.34 7.52 12.00
C VAL A 387 21.98 8.90 12.53
N LEU A 388 21.71 9.01 13.84
CA LEU A 388 21.32 10.28 14.47
C LEU A 388 22.45 11.32 14.42
N ASN A 389 23.70 10.88 14.47
CA ASN A 389 24.88 11.72 14.28
C ASN A 389 25.16 12.02 12.79
N GLY A 390 24.34 11.50 11.88
CA GLY A 390 24.48 11.71 10.44
C GLY A 390 25.74 11.08 9.84
N GLU A 391 26.34 10.09 10.50
CA GLU A 391 27.56 9.42 10.04
C GLU A 391 27.29 8.43 8.92
N ILE A 392 26.14 7.78 9.01
CA ILE A 392 25.66 6.82 8.02
C ILE A 392 24.22 7.13 7.61
N LEU A 393 23.83 6.63 6.45
CA LEU A 393 22.46 6.51 5.99
C LEU A 393 22.05 5.04 6.09
N LEU A 394 20.88 4.81 6.65
CA LEU A 394 20.25 3.52 6.83
C LEU A 394 18.74 3.71 6.65
N LEU A 395 18.13 3.12 5.63
CA LEU A 395 16.67 3.25 5.47
C LEU A 395 15.95 2.54 6.62
N PRO A 396 15.08 3.23 7.34
CA PRO A 396 14.29 2.61 8.41
C PRO A 396 13.15 1.75 7.86
N SER A 397 12.66 0.83 8.68
CA SER A 397 11.67 -0.18 8.27
C SER A 397 10.29 0.39 7.92
N ASN A 398 10.00 1.63 8.31
CA ASN A 398 8.77 2.33 8.02
C ASN A 398 8.83 3.24 6.78
N LEU A 399 9.95 3.29 6.05
CA LEU A 399 10.08 4.07 4.83
C LEU A 399 9.76 3.21 3.60
N TYR A 400 8.65 3.52 2.95
CA TYR A 400 8.20 2.91 1.71
C TYR A 400 8.61 3.77 0.53
N ILE A 401 9.19 3.16 -0.51
CA ILE A 401 9.56 3.85 -1.73
C ILE A 401 8.79 3.22 -2.88
N TRP A 402 7.77 3.92 -3.35
CA TRP A 402 6.92 3.45 -4.42
C TRP A 402 7.09 4.30 -5.66
N ALA A 403 6.93 3.70 -6.82
CA ALA A 403 7.11 4.40 -8.07
C ALA A 403 6.05 4.04 -9.11
N THR A 404 5.80 4.97 -10.04
CA THR A 404 5.06 4.68 -11.26
C THR A 404 6.00 4.60 -12.45
N MET A 405 5.65 3.74 -13.40
CA MET A 405 6.39 3.59 -14.66
C MET A 405 5.41 3.45 -15.83
N ASN A 406 5.57 4.31 -16.82
CA ASN A 406 4.96 4.09 -18.13
C ASN A 406 5.91 3.25 -18.98
N THR A 407 5.39 2.24 -19.63
CA THR A 407 6.19 1.33 -20.46
C THR A 407 6.29 1.78 -21.91
N SER A 408 5.42 2.72 -22.33
CA SER A 408 5.21 3.10 -23.73
C SER A 408 6.16 4.14 -24.32
N ASP A 409 6.88 4.90 -23.50
CA ASP A 409 7.68 6.03 -23.98
C ASP A 409 9.03 5.58 -24.59
N GLN A 410 9.30 5.97 -25.84
CA GLN A 410 10.54 5.66 -26.55
C GLN A 410 11.77 6.42 -26.04
N SER A 411 11.57 7.49 -25.26
CA SER A 411 12.63 8.37 -24.73
C SER A 411 13.05 8.02 -23.30
N LEU A 412 12.78 6.78 -22.83
CA LEU A 412 13.00 6.36 -21.46
C LEU A 412 14.43 5.85 -21.24
N PHE A 413 14.94 6.08 -20.04
CA PHE A 413 16.18 5.44 -19.60
C PHE A 413 15.92 3.97 -19.28
N PRO A 414 16.74 3.05 -19.78
CA PRO A 414 16.62 1.64 -19.42
C PRO A 414 16.96 1.45 -17.95
N ILE A 415 16.08 0.76 -17.24
CA ILE A 415 16.34 0.34 -15.86
C ILE A 415 17.14 -0.96 -15.91
N ASP A 416 18.33 -0.97 -15.32
CA ASP A 416 19.19 -2.15 -15.30
C ASP A 416 18.65 -3.28 -14.41
N SER A 417 19.20 -4.49 -14.58
CA SER A 417 18.74 -5.68 -13.85
C SER A 417 19.05 -5.62 -12.35
N ALA A 418 20.14 -4.95 -11.97
CA ALA A 418 20.52 -4.80 -10.57
C ALA A 418 19.55 -3.88 -9.84
N PHE A 419 19.08 -2.82 -10.50
CA PHE A 419 18.03 -1.96 -9.97
C PHE A 419 16.69 -2.71 -9.90
N LYS A 420 16.31 -3.42 -10.98
CA LYS A 420 15.03 -4.16 -11.06
C LYS A 420 14.85 -5.16 -9.93
N ARG A 421 15.88 -5.90 -9.53
CA ARG A 421 15.80 -6.95 -8.51
C ARG A 421 15.46 -6.44 -7.09
N ARG A 422 15.61 -5.13 -6.85
CA ARG A 422 15.35 -4.50 -5.55
C ARG A 422 13.93 -4.01 -5.40
N TRP A 423 13.11 -4.19 -6.43
CA TRP A 423 11.74 -3.71 -6.48
C TRP A 423 10.78 -4.85 -6.77
N ASP A 424 9.64 -4.81 -6.11
CA ASP A 424 8.49 -5.60 -6.53
C ASP A 424 7.73 -4.87 -7.63
N TRP A 425 7.14 -5.64 -8.53
CA TRP A 425 6.54 -5.12 -9.73
C TRP A 425 5.05 -5.44 -9.74
N THR A 426 4.22 -4.40 -9.77
CA THR A 426 2.77 -4.53 -9.85
C THR A 426 2.27 -4.02 -11.19
N TYR A 427 1.74 -4.94 -11.96
CA TYR A 427 1.06 -4.59 -13.20
C TYR A 427 -0.31 -3.97 -12.90
N VAL A 428 -0.56 -2.78 -13.47
CA VAL A 428 -1.87 -2.11 -13.40
C VAL A 428 -2.56 -2.30 -14.75
N PRO A 429 -3.51 -3.23 -14.84
CA PRO A 429 -4.18 -3.57 -16.09
C PRO A 429 -5.07 -2.44 -16.59
N ILE A 430 -5.35 -2.46 -17.88
CA ILE A 430 -6.43 -1.68 -18.45
C ILE A 430 -7.75 -2.34 -18.03
N SER A 431 -8.59 -1.61 -17.33
CA SER A 431 -9.88 -2.08 -16.85
C SER A 431 -10.92 -0.97 -16.93
N ASP A 432 -12.18 -1.35 -16.98
CA ASP A 432 -13.27 -0.41 -16.79
C ASP A 432 -13.24 0.12 -15.34
N ALA A 433 -13.27 1.44 -15.20
CA ALA A 433 -13.33 2.08 -13.88
C ALA A 433 -14.77 2.18 -13.34
N GLY A 434 -15.78 1.79 -14.12
CA GLY A 434 -17.19 1.86 -13.72
C GLY A 434 -17.77 3.29 -13.63
N GLU A 435 -17.07 4.28 -14.22
CA GLU A 435 -17.47 5.68 -14.21
C GLU A 435 -18.52 6.03 -15.28
N ASN A 436 -18.81 5.09 -16.19
CA ASN A 436 -19.79 5.22 -17.29
C ASN A 436 -19.54 6.48 -18.15
N TRP A 437 -18.29 6.78 -18.46
CA TRP A 437 -17.95 7.95 -19.29
C TRP A 437 -18.41 7.76 -20.74
N THR A 438 -18.82 8.86 -21.35
CA THR A 438 -19.27 8.88 -22.74
C THR A 438 -18.47 9.87 -23.57
N ILE A 439 -18.32 9.60 -24.87
CA ILE A 439 -17.81 10.52 -25.87
C ILE A 439 -19.03 11.20 -26.49
N ASP A 440 -19.12 12.53 -26.41
CA ASP A 440 -20.19 13.30 -27.03
C ASP A 440 -19.71 13.88 -28.37
N VAL A 441 -20.38 13.48 -29.44
CA VAL A 441 -20.12 13.96 -30.80
C VAL A 441 -21.46 14.33 -31.41
N ASN A 442 -21.66 15.59 -31.72
CA ASN A 442 -22.88 16.11 -32.35
C ASN A 442 -24.17 15.75 -31.59
N GLY A 443 -24.10 15.65 -30.24
CA GLY A 443 -25.21 15.23 -29.39
C GLY A 443 -25.43 13.71 -29.30
N ASN A 444 -24.68 12.92 -30.08
CA ASN A 444 -24.66 11.47 -29.97
C ASN A 444 -23.62 11.03 -28.94
N LYS A 445 -24.03 10.20 -27.98
CA LYS A 445 -23.14 9.68 -26.94
C LYS A 445 -22.67 8.28 -27.29
N TYR A 446 -21.37 8.04 -27.19
CA TYR A 446 -20.71 6.76 -27.40
C TYR A 446 -20.07 6.30 -26.10
N ASP A 447 -20.11 5.00 -25.82
CA ASP A 447 -19.49 4.44 -24.63
C ASP A 447 -17.97 4.52 -24.70
N TRP A 448 -17.36 5.12 -23.67
CA TRP A 448 -15.90 5.28 -23.60
C TRP A 448 -15.16 3.96 -23.41
N TRP A 449 -15.70 3.04 -22.60
CA TRP A 449 -15.06 1.75 -22.37
C TRP A 449 -15.11 0.87 -23.63
N GLN A 450 -16.25 0.79 -24.32
CA GLN A 450 -16.35 0.09 -25.60
C GLN A 450 -15.39 0.66 -26.64
N PHE A 451 -15.21 1.99 -26.68
CA PHE A 451 -14.20 2.60 -27.54
C PHE A 451 -12.78 2.11 -27.19
N LEU A 452 -12.42 2.09 -25.90
CA LEU A 452 -11.11 1.63 -25.45
C LEU A 452 -10.86 0.16 -25.80
N GLU A 453 -11.84 -0.72 -25.61
CA GLU A 453 -11.71 -2.12 -25.98
C GLU A 453 -11.40 -2.25 -27.48
N LYS A 454 -12.16 -1.60 -28.35
CA LYS A 454 -11.99 -1.67 -29.79
C LYS A 454 -10.67 -1.07 -30.26
N ILE A 455 -10.36 0.13 -29.81
CA ILE A 455 -9.12 0.78 -30.26
C ILE A 455 -7.86 0.05 -29.76
N ASN A 456 -7.89 -0.53 -28.55
CA ASN A 456 -6.78 -1.29 -28.00
C ASN A 456 -6.52 -2.60 -28.75
N GLU A 457 -7.56 -3.26 -29.27
CA GLU A 457 -7.42 -4.38 -30.20
C GLU A 457 -6.67 -3.97 -31.46
N HIS A 458 -7.04 -2.83 -32.07
CA HIS A 458 -6.36 -2.28 -33.23
C HIS A 458 -4.93 -1.85 -32.96
N ILE A 459 -4.68 -1.20 -31.81
CA ILE A 459 -3.33 -0.80 -31.38
C ILE A 459 -2.43 -2.03 -31.29
N TYR A 460 -2.90 -3.08 -30.62
CA TYR A 460 -2.10 -4.30 -30.49
C TYR A 460 -1.87 -4.98 -31.84
N GLY A 461 -2.91 -5.06 -32.69
CA GLY A 461 -2.80 -5.65 -34.04
C GLY A 461 -1.76 -4.94 -34.91
N ALA A 462 -1.68 -3.61 -34.81
CA ALA A 462 -0.76 -2.81 -35.60
C ALA A 462 0.68 -2.75 -35.04
N THR A 463 0.82 -2.75 -33.72
CA THR A 463 2.09 -2.45 -33.04
C THR A 463 2.73 -3.64 -32.33
N TYR A 464 1.96 -4.68 -32.03
CA TYR A 464 2.31 -5.79 -31.15
C TYR A 464 2.83 -5.34 -29.78
N SER A 465 2.42 -4.15 -29.33
CA SER A 465 2.85 -3.55 -28.07
C SER A 465 1.65 -3.30 -27.15
N GLU A 466 1.68 -3.93 -25.98
CA GLU A 466 0.72 -3.66 -24.90
C GLU A 466 0.89 -2.25 -24.33
N ASP A 467 2.09 -1.72 -24.41
CA ASP A 467 2.48 -0.46 -23.80
C ASP A 467 1.86 0.76 -24.48
N LYS A 468 1.54 0.63 -25.78
CA LYS A 468 0.90 1.69 -26.57
C LYS A 468 -0.61 1.76 -26.40
N LYS A 469 -1.21 0.81 -25.70
CA LYS A 469 -2.65 0.79 -25.41
C LYS A 469 -3.06 1.95 -24.50
N LEU A 470 -4.34 2.29 -24.57
CA LEU A 470 -4.95 3.37 -23.79
C LEU A 470 -5.65 2.82 -22.54
N GLY A 471 -5.33 3.35 -21.37
CA GLY A 471 -6.06 3.08 -20.16
C GLY A 471 -7.30 3.98 -20.00
N TYR A 472 -8.18 3.63 -19.09
CA TYR A 472 -9.48 4.29 -18.87
C TYR A 472 -9.33 5.81 -18.64
N PHE A 473 -8.32 6.22 -17.85
CA PHE A 473 -8.08 7.62 -17.47
C PHE A 473 -7.16 8.38 -18.45
N PHE A 474 -6.90 7.83 -19.62
CA PHE A 474 -6.07 8.50 -20.63
C PHE A 474 -6.68 9.85 -21.06
N CYS A 475 -7.99 9.88 -21.24
CA CYS A 475 -8.75 11.09 -21.50
C CYS A 475 -9.81 11.28 -20.44
N LYS A 476 -9.54 12.12 -19.44
CA LYS A 476 -10.44 12.34 -18.32
C LYS A 476 -11.69 13.10 -18.77
N ALA A 477 -12.86 12.51 -18.50
CA ALA A 477 -14.15 13.15 -18.73
C ALA A 477 -14.40 14.36 -17.79
N GLU A 478 -15.22 15.28 -18.23
CA GLU A 478 -15.77 16.37 -17.41
C GLU A 478 -17.27 16.10 -17.21
N ASN A 479 -17.67 15.92 -15.95
CA ASN A 479 -19.04 15.50 -15.62
C ASN A 479 -19.48 14.23 -16.38
N GLY A 480 -18.59 13.26 -16.51
CA GLY A 480 -18.85 12.00 -17.22
C GLY A 480 -18.80 12.07 -18.75
N VAL A 481 -18.50 13.23 -19.33
CA VAL A 481 -18.51 13.46 -20.77
C VAL A 481 -17.14 13.86 -21.30
N ILE A 482 -16.69 13.23 -22.37
CA ILE A 482 -15.52 13.60 -23.18
C ILE A 482 -16.04 14.30 -24.43
N THR A 483 -15.76 15.59 -24.54
CA THR A 483 -16.20 16.37 -25.72
C THR A 483 -15.44 15.98 -26.98
N ALA A 484 -16.03 16.23 -28.15
CA ALA A 484 -15.40 15.97 -29.46
C ALA A 484 -14.01 16.64 -29.58
N GLU A 485 -13.86 17.90 -29.12
CA GLU A 485 -12.56 18.61 -29.13
C GLU A 485 -11.52 17.90 -28.26
N LYS A 486 -11.93 17.48 -27.05
CA LYS A 486 -11.04 16.80 -26.11
C LYS A 486 -10.64 15.42 -26.65
N PHE A 487 -11.58 14.71 -27.24
CA PHE A 487 -11.34 13.42 -27.89
C PHE A 487 -10.32 13.54 -29.02
N VAL A 488 -10.51 14.49 -29.95
CA VAL A 488 -9.57 14.69 -31.07
C VAL A 488 -8.21 15.15 -30.58
N SER A 489 -8.17 16.17 -29.70
CA SER A 489 -6.91 16.77 -29.26
C SER A 489 -6.04 15.86 -28.39
N LYS A 490 -6.62 14.89 -27.71
CA LYS A 490 -5.88 13.95 -26.85
C LYS A 490 -5.79 12.55 -27.44
N VAL A 491 -6.92 11.95 -27.77
CA VAL A 491 -6.97 10.55 -28.16
C VAL A 491 -6.56 10.36 -29.62
N VAL A 492 -7.24 11.05 -30.53
CA VAL A 492 -6.91 10.96 -31.98
C VAL A 492 -5.49 11.44 -32.24
N PHE A 493 -5.08 12.54 -31.57
CA PHE A 493 -3.70 13.04 -31.68
C PHE A 493 -2.68 11.98 -31.25
N TYR A 494 -2.86 11.34 -30.12
CA TYR A 494 -1.98 10.27 -29.63
C TYR A 494 -1.93 9.09 -30.61
N LEU A 495 -3.08 8.65 -31.08
CA LEU A 495 -3.15 7.55 -32.06
C LEU A 495 -2.34 7.82 -33.30
N TRP A 496 -2.41 9.05 -33.86
CA TRP A 496 -1.68 9.40 -35.07
C TRP A 496 -0.19 9.66 -34.86
N ASN A 497 0.18 10.32 -33.77
CA ASN A 497 1.57 10.75 -33.59
C ASN A 497 2.45 9.73 -32.85
N ASP A 498 1.85 8.93 -31.95
CA ASP A 498 2.63 8.04 -31.09
C ASP A 498 2.40 6.55 -31.41
N VAL A 499 1.19 6.20 -31.82
CA VAL A 499 0.83 4.79 -32.07
C VAL A 499 1.06 4.39 -33.53
N PHE A 500 0.44 5.09 -34.46
CA PHE A 500 0.37 4.69 -35.87
C PHE A 500 1.35 5.43 -36.78
N LYS A 501 2.21 6.26 -36.23
CA LYS A 501 3.19 7.03 -37.02
C LYS A 501 4.10 6.15 -37.89
N ASP A 502 4.54 5.03 -37.32
CA ASP A 502 5.49 4.09 -37.93
C ASP A 502 4.86 2.73 -38.27
N SER A 503 3.55 2.61 -38.13
CA SER A 503 2.82 1.36 -38.33
C SER A 503 1.73 1.56 -39.39
N GLU A 504 1.58 0.61 -40.30
CA GLU A 504 0.40 0.62 -41.15
C GLU A 504 -0.81 0.22 -40.29
N PHE A 505 -1.69 1.20 -40.04
CA PHE A 505 -2.98 0.93 -39.43
C PHE A 505 -3.80 0.09 -40.41
N ASP A 506 -4.09 -1.15 -40.06
CA ASP A 506 -4.78 -2.07 -40.95
C ASP A 506 -6.25 -1.65 -41.18
N GLY A 507 -6.51 -1.29 -42.37
CA GLY A 507 -7.71 -1.32 -43.20
C GLY A 507 -8.87 -0.44 -42.79
N ASN A 508 -9.87 -0.99 -42.12
CA ASN A 508 -11.24 -0.45 -42.10
C ASN A 508 -11.47 0.70 -41.14
N ALA A 509 -10.75 0.77 -40.02
CA ALA A 509 -11.00 1.78 -38.98
C ALA A 509 -10.73 3.22 -39.43
N LEU A 510 -9.78 3.39 -40.39
CA LEU A 510 -9.47 4.69 -40.98
C LEU A 510 -10.04 4.87 -42.39
N GLN A 511 -11.06 4.14 -42.77
CA GLN A 511 -11.69 4.28 -44.07
C GLN A 511 -12.61 5.51 -44.10
N ASP A 512 -12.39 6.37 -45.11
CA ASP A 512 -13.26 7.51 -45.40
C ASP A 512 -14.23 7.16 -46.56
N VAL A 513 -15.08 8.09 -46.93
CA VAL A 513 -15.97 7.96 -48.07
C VAL A 513 -15.14 7.92 -49.38
N GLU A 514 -15.55 7.12 -50.38
CA GLU A 514 -14.93 7.06 -51.69
C GLU A 514 -13.48 6.57 -51.74
N ASP A 515 -13.16 5.45 -51.09
CA ASP A 515 -11.84 4.84 -51.02
C ASP A 515 -10.71 5.75 -50.47
N GLY A 516 -11.08 6.82 -49.79
CA GLY A 516 -10.17 7.69 -49.06
C GLY A 516 -9.78 7.15 -47.68
N LYS A 517 -8.66 7.62 -47.15
CA LYS A 517 -8.27 7.40 -45.76
C LYS A 517 -8.61 8.61 -44.89
N LEU A 518 -9.07 8.38 -43.67
CA LEU A 518 -9.12 9.41 -42.65
C LEU A 518 -7.69 9.76 -42.24
N THR A 519 -7.29 10.99 -42.50
CA THR A 519 -6.02 11.56 -42.04
C THR A 519 -6.29 12.54 -40.91
N PHE A 520 -5.28 12.84 -40.07
CA PHE A 520 -5.47 13.66 -38.88
C PHE A 520 -6.06 15.05 -39.18
N ASP A 521 -5.68 15.66 -40.28
CA ASP A 521 -6.18 16.96 -40.74
C ASP A 521 -7.70 16.95 -41.02
N LYS A 522 -8.26 15.80 -41.43
CA LYS A 522 -9.70 15.66 -41.71
C LYS A 522 -10.58 15.72 -40.48
N PHE A 523 -10.01 15.51 -39.30
CA PHE A 523 -10.71 15.70 -38.03
C PHE A 523 -10.89 17.16 -37.66
N TYR A 524 -10.43 18.08 -38.50
CA TYR A 524 -10.65 19.51 -38.34
C TYR A 524 -11.28 20.09 -39.62
N ILE A 525 -12.11 21.11 -39.43
CA ILE A 525 -12.73 21.89 -40.48
C ILE A 525 -12.55 23.37 -40.20
N THR A 526 -12.30 24.17 -41.24
CA THR A 526 -12.20 25.62 -41.12
C THR A 526 -13.44 26.27 -41.71
N GLU A 527 -14.25 26.87 -40.85
CA GLU A 527 -15.45 27.60 -41.21
C GLU A 527 -15.35 29.05 -40.74
N ASN A 528 -15.62 30.00 -41.61
CA ASN A 528 -15.58 31.44 -41.28
C ASN A 528 -14.25 31.88 -40.63
N GLY A 529 -13.12 31.27 -41.05
CA GLY A 529 -11.79 31.59 -40.51
C GLY A 529 -11.51 31.03 -39.10
N LYS A 530 -12.39 30.20 -38.58
CA LYS A 530 -12.20 29.49 -37.31
C LYS A 530 -12.08 27.99 -37.56
N THR A 531 -11.05 27.39 -37.00
CA THR A 531 -10.86 25.94 -36.99
C THR A 531 -11.63 25.31 -35.85
N LYS A 532 -12.47 24.31 -36.14
CA LYS A 532 -13.21 23.49 -35.18
C LYS A 532 -13.03 22.02 -35.54
N VAL A 533 -13.38 21.14 -34.64
CA VAL A 533 -13.38 19.69 -34.92
C VAL A 533 -14.48 19.34 -35.93
N ASN A 534 -14.20 18.32 -36.73
CA ASN A 534 -15.14 17.79 -37.70
C ASN A 534 -15.85 16.58 -37.11
N GLU A 535 -17.01 16.82 -36.52
CA GLU A 535 -17.78 15.81 -35.78
C GLU A 535 -18.22 14.68 -36.70
N GLU A 536 -18.56 14.94 -37.96
CA GLU A 536 -18.90 13.91 -38.94
C GLU A 536 -17.78 12.89 -39.16
N LYS A 537 -16.53 13.34 -39.18
CA LYS A 537 -15.36 12.46 -39.33
C LYS A 537 -15.06 11.68 -38.05
N ILE A 538 -15.40 12.24 -36.89
CA ILE A 538 -15.30 11.53 -35.58
C ILE A 538 -16.35 10.42 -35.55
N GLU A 539 -17.62 10.71 -35.86
CA GLU A 539 -18.69 9.70 -35.93
C GLU A 539 -18.36 8.56 -36.90
N ARG A 540 -17.77 8.90 -38.07
CA ARG A 540 -17.30 7.90 -39.01
C ARG A 540 -16.20 7.02 -38.43
N PHE A 541 -15.22 7.61 -37.76
CA PHE A 541 -14.15 6.87 -37.10
C PHE A 541 -14.69 5.91 -36.04
N LEU A 542 -15.61 6.39 -35.18
CA LEU A 542 -16.26 5.57 -34.16
C LEU A 542 -17.11 4.44 -34.80
N GLY A 543 -17.86 4.77 -35.84
CA GLY A 543 -18.63 3.79 -36.61
C GLY A 543 -17.78 2.73 -37.29
N ASN A 544 -16.61 3.11 -37.83
CA ASN A 544 -15.64 2.17 -38.44
C ASN A 544 -15.07 1.19 -37.39
N LEU A 545 -14.97 1.61 -36.14
CA LEU A 545 -14.62 0.74 -35.01
C LEU A 545 -15.78 -0.15 -34.53
N GLY A 546 -16.96 -0.04 -35.16
CA GLY A 546 -18.15 -0.80 -34.80
C GLY A 546 -18.93 -0.26 -33.61
N LEU A 547 -18.68 1.02 -33.24
CA LEU A 547 -19.42 1.67 -32.16
C LEU A 547 -20.71 2.30 -32.68
N SER A 548 -21.78 2.18 -31.91
CA SER A 548 -23.07 2.84 -32.15
C SER A 548 -23.37 3.80 -31.00
N PRO A 549 -24.11 4.90 -31.27
CA PRO A 549 -24.58 5.78 -30.21
C PRO A 549 -25.42 5.01 -29.18
N ILE A 550 -25.25 5.38 -27.90
CA ILE A 550 -26.09 4.89 -26.81
C ILE A 550 -27.51 5.47 -27.04
N ASN A 551 -28.49 4.63 -27.29
CA ASN A 551 -29.87 5.06 -27.33
C ASN A 551 -30.37 5.36 -25.92
N ASP A 552 -30.85 6.57 -25.65
CA ASP A 552 -31.56 6.93 -24.41
C ASP A 552 -32.97 6.25 -24.34
N THR A 553 -33.04 4.94 -24.58
CA THR A 553 -34.27 4.18 -24.43
C THR A 553 -33.97 2.92 -23.65
N GLU A 554 -34.17 3.01 -22.35
CA GLU A 554 -34.75 2.00 -21.46
C GLU A 554 -34.64 2.51 -20.01
N VAL A 555 -35.46 3.53 -19.69
CA VAL A 555 -36.03 3.63 -18.35
C VAL A 555 -37.27 2.77 -18.39
N ASP A 556 -37.15 1.49 -18.10
CA ASP A 556 -38.32 0.69 -17.77
C ASP A 556 -38.89 1.20 -16.44
N ASP A 557 -39.99 1.94 -16.54
CA ASP A 557 -40.95 2.12 -15.48
C ASP A 557 -41.51 0.73 -15.10
N GLU A 558 -40.95 0.10 -14.10
CA GLU A 558 -41.65 -0.87 -13.27
C GLU A 558 -42.14 -0.19 -11.99
N GLU A 559 -43.20 0.63 -12.13
CA GLU A 559 -44.21 0.81 -11.10
C GLU A 559 -45.35 -0.18 -11.42
N GLU A 560 -45.48 -1.24 -10.60
CA GLU A 560 -46.74 -1.70 -10.01
C GLU A 560 -46.45 -2.72 -8.90
#